data_9b4400518f20ba5d61056ea166bee459
#
_entry.id   9b4400518f20ba5d61056ea166bee459
#
_cell.length_a   1.000
_cell.length_b   1.000
_cell.length_c   1.000
_cell.angle_alpha   90.00
_cell.angle_beta   90.00
_cell.angle_gamma   90.00
#
_symmetry.space_group_name_H-M   'P 1'
#
loop_
_entity.id
_entity.type
_entity.pdbx_description
1 polymer ?
#
loop_
_entity_poly.entity_id
_entity_poly.type
_entity_poly.pdbx_seq_one_letter_code
_entity_poly.pdbx_strand_id
1 'polypeptide(L)'
;MRSFLEIYDLTEGTSRLVLEVEGRIEAPNWDPDGQSLLINGQGLLYRVPLVDPEMIAVETGPAIRCNNDHGISPDGSQIVLSSHHEGAGSQIYLIPAAGGEPAKVSPQAPSWWHGWSPDGKTLAYVAARGGSRVVDVYTLTLGNEEQRLTWGEGHCDGPDYSADGSRIYYNCDRKGHAQIWVMQADGSGQRQLFADDQVNWFPHPSPDGQLVLYLAYPEGTEGHPADLEVSLWLMDPEGGDRRQVLSFTGGQGTMNVPNWAPDSWAFAYVRYAP
;
A
#
# COMPACT_ATOMS: atom_id res chain seq x y z
N MET A 1 14.72 1.23 -18.34
CA MET A 1 13.91 1.90 -17.31
C MET A 1 14.70 1.96 -16.02
N ARG A 2 14.68 3.11 -15.35
CA ARG A 2 15.31 3.32 -14.04
C ARG A 2 14.23 3.67 -13.03
N SER A 3 14.41 3.19 -11.82
CA SER A 3 13.58 3.51 -10.66
C SER A 3 14.36 4.38 -9.69
N PHE A 4 13.70 5.37 -9.13
CA PHE A 4 14.24 6.29 -8.13
C PHE A 4 13.42 6.16 -6.86
N LEU A 5 14.02 5.60 -5.83
CA LEU A 5 13.45 5.58 -4.47
C LEU A 5 13.75 6.92 -3.82
N GLU A 6 12.72 7.65 -3.47
CA GLU A 6 12.82 9.00 -2.93
C GLU A 6 12.00 9.15 -1.64
N ILE A 7 12.38 10.11 -0.82
CA ILE A 7 11.65 10.52 0.38
C ILE A 7 11.29 11.99 0.23
N TYR A 8 10.01 12.31 0.39
CA TYR A 8 9.50 13.67 0.46
C TYR A 8 9.41 14.12 1.90
N ASP A 9 10.04 15.25 2.22
CA ASP A 9 9.98 15.91 3.53
C ASP A 9 8.89 16.98 3.52
N LEU A 10 7.92 16.89 4.43
CA LEU A 10 6.79 17.82 4.51
C LEU A 10 7.21 19.20 5.03
N THR A 11 8.23 19.26 5.88
CA THR A 11 8.70 20.50 6.48
C THR A 11 9.44 21.34 5.45
N GLU A 12 10.30 20.70 4.66
CA GLU A 12 11.09 21.36 3.62
C GLU A 12 10.33 21.50 2.31
N GLY A 13 9.29 20.68 2.08
CA GLY A 13 8.55 20.64 0.84
C GLY A 13 9.38 20.12 -0.35
N THR A 14 10.37 19.29 -0.10
CA THR A 14 11.32 18.77 -1.11
C THR A 14 11.53 17.27 -1.00
N SER A 15 11.97 16.68 -2.10
CA SER A 15 12.35 15.27 -2.16
C SER A 15 13.87 15.09 -2.13
N ARG A 16 14.33 14.04 -1.44
CA ARG A 16 15.70 13.56 -1.52
C ARG A 16 15.74 12.17 -2.15
N LEU A 17 16.72 11.95 -3.01
CA LEU A 17 17.02 10.61 -3.56
C LEU A 17 17.63 9.74 -2.45
N VAL A 18 17.09 8.53 -2.30
CA VAL A 18 17.65 7.47 -1.46
C VAL A 18 18.47 6.52 -2.31
N LEU A 19 17.88 5.99 -3.38
CA LEU A 19 18.53 4.98 -4.23
C LEU A 19 18.05 5.10 -5.68
N GLU A 20 18.97 4.96 -6.63
CA GLU A 20 18.68 4.78 -8.06
C GLU A 20 18.99 3.34 -8.46
N VAL A 21 18.07 2.70 -9.19
CA VAL A 21 18.18 1.29 -9.59
C VAL A 21 17.84 1.11 -11.06
N GLU A 22 18.66 0.37 -11.78
CA GLU A 22 18.28 -0.15 -13.10
C GLU A 22 17.19 -1.23 -12.94
N GLY A 23 16.09 -1.09 -13.68
CA GLY A 23 14.92 -1.95 -13.56
C GLY A 23 13.84 -1.38 -12.65
N ARG A 24 12.81 -2.17 -12.37
CA ARG A 24 11.66 -1.78 -11.55
C ARG A 24 11.85 -2.21 -10.10
N ILE A 25 11.74 -1.24 -9.20
CA ILE A 25 11.43 -1.44 -7.78
C ILE A 25 10.12 -0.73 -7.45
N GLU A 26 9.42 -1.16 -6.39
CA GLU A 26 8.06 -0.70 -6.10
C GLU A 26 7.78 -0.66 -4.60
N ALA A 27 6.74 0.09 -4.23
CA ALA A 27 6.01 0.00 -2.97
C ALA A 27 6.90 0.14 -1.71
N PRO A 28 7.56 1.30 -1.52
CA PRO A 28 8.39 1.51 -0.34
C PRO A 28 7.53 1.56 0.93
N ASN A 29 7.89 0.74 1.92
CA ASN A 29 7.26 0.70 3.22
C ASN A 29 8.33 0.95 4.29
N TRP A 30 8.06 1.86 5.23
CA TRP A 30 9.02 2.19 6.29
C TRP A 30 9.12 1.09 7.34
N ASP A 31 10.35 0.82 7.78
CA ASP A 31 10.59 0.09 9.02
C ASP A 31 10.16 0.96 10.22
N PRO A 32 9.43 0.42 11.20
CA PRO A 32 8.97 1.19 12.36
C PRO A 32 10.06 1.89 13.16
N ASP A 33 11.32 1.47 13.05
CA ASP A 33 12.47 2.16 13.66
C ASP A 33 12.95 3.39 12.88
N GLY A 34 12.39 3.62 11.68
CA GLY A 34 12.74 4.76 10.83
C GLY A 34 14.11 4.67 10.15
N GLN A 35 14.81 3.52 10.22
CA GLN A 35 16.18 3.41 9.72
C GLN A 35 16.28 2.80 8.32
N SER A 36 15.23 2.17 7.84
CA SER A 36 15.23 1.50 6.52
C SER A 36 13.87 1.50 5.86
N LEU A 37 13.87 1.20 4.57
CA LEU A 37 12.67 0.96 3.75
C LEU A 37 12.65 -0.50 3.27
N LEU A 38 11.48 -1.11 3.25
CA LEU A 38 11.21 -2.36 2.57
C LEU A 38 10.63 -2.06 1.19
N ILE A 39 11.17 -2.67 0.15
CA ILE A 39 10.72 -2.54 -1.24
C ILE A 39 10.63 -3.90 -1.90
N ASN A 40 9.92 -4.00 -3.02
CA ASN A 40 10.01 -5.18 -3.88
C ASN A 40 10.67 -4.86 -5.22
N GLY A 41 11.21 -5.91 -5.85
CA GLY A 41 11.77 -5.87 -7.20
C GLY A 41 12.01 -7.29 -7.72
N GLN A 42 11.66 -7.57 -8.97
CA GLN A 42 11.88 -8.87 -9.60
C GLN A 42 11.29 -10.08 -8.83
N GLY A 43 10.19 -9.86 -8.09
CA GLY A 43 9.54 -10.90 -7.29
C GLY A 43 10.18 -11.17 -5.92
N LEU A 44 11.17 -10.40 -5.52
CA LEU A 44 11.85 -10.48 -4.23
C LEU A 44 11.56 -9.24 -3.39
N LEU A 45 11.78 -9.33 -2.08
CA LEU A 45 11.79 -8.21 -1.16
C LEU A 45 13.22 -7.79 -0.82
N TYR A 46 13.42 -6.51 -0.64
CA TYR A 46 14.69 -5.92 -0.26
C TYR A 46 14.51 -4.90 0.85
N ARG A 47 15.43 -4.91 1.80
CA ARG A 47 15.56 -3.83 2.78
C ARG A 47 16.62 -2.84 2.28
N VAL A 48 16.31 -1.54 2.37
CA VAL A 48 17.20 -0.45 1.97
C VAL A 48 17.46 0.42 3.19
N PRO A 49 18.65 0.32 3.83
CA PRO A 49 19.05 1.23 4.89
C PRO A 49 19.10 2.68 4.39
N LEU A 50 18.75 3.65 5.23
CA LEU A 50 18.81 5.07 4.87
C LEU A 50 20.23 5.66 4.99
N VAL A 51 21.10 4.98 5.72
CA VAL A 51 22.54 5.25 5.79
C VAL A 51 23.23 4.22 4.89
N ASP A 52 24.05 4.70 3.94
CA ASP A 52 24.71 3.87 2.92
C ASP A 52 23.71 2.96 2.16
N PRO A 53 22.76 3.55 1.39
CA PRO A 53 21.67 2.83 0.79
C PRO A 53 22.11 1.77 -0.21
N GLU A 54 21.68 0.53 0.01
CA GLU A 54 21.86 -0.61 -0.91
C GLU A 54 20.68 -1.57 -0.79
N MET A 55 20.42 -2.37 -1.83
CA MET A 55 19.36 -3.38 -1.81
C MET A 55 19.86 -4.66 -1.11
N ILE A 56 19.44 -4.88 0.12
CA ILE A 56 19.74 -6.09 0.90
C ILE A 56 18.55 -7.04 0.77
N ALA A 57 18.74 -8.18 0.12
CA ALA A 57 17.68 -9.16 -0.08
C ALA A 57 17.17 -9.71 1.26
N VAL A 58 15.83 -9.76 1.39
CA VAL A 58 15.15 -10.42 2.51
C VAL A 58 14.90 -11.87 2.13
N GLU A 59 15.31 -12.81 2.98
CA GLU A 59 15.01 -14.22 2.78
C GLU A 59 13.51 -14.49 2.94
N THR A 60 12.83 -14.91 1.88
CA THR A 60 11.40 -15.20 1.87
C THR A 60 11.09 -16.68 1.62
N GLY A 61 12.08 -17.56 1.80
CA GLY A 61 11.95 -18.99 1.50
C GLY A 61 11.53 -19.21 0.04
N PRO A 62 10.56 -20.08 -0.22
CA PRO A 62 10.09 -20.33 -1.58
C PRO A 62 9.17 -19.22 -2.14
N ALA A 63 8.80 -18.19 -1.38
CA ALA A 63 7.95 -17.09 -1.83
C ALA A 63 8.74 -16.06 -2.66
N ILE A 64 9.25 -16.46 -3.82
CA ILE A 64 10.06 -15.66 -4.76
C ILE A 64 9.25 -15.01 -5.87
N ARG A 65 7.93 -14.92 -5.72
CA ARG A 65 7.00 -14.27 -6.66
C ARG A 65 6.15 -13.24 -5.93
N CYS A 66 6.82 -12.46 -5.06
CA CYS A 66 6.23 -11.35 -4.35
C CYS A 66 5.79 -10.26 -5.34
N ASN A 67 4.64 -9.68 -5.09
CA ASN A 67 4.17 -8.49 -5.77
C ASN A 67 4.43 -7.24 -4.89
N ASN A 68 3.85 -6.11 -5.26
CA ASN A 68 4.01 -4.84 -4.55
C ASN A 68 3.13 -4.68 -3.29
N ASP A 69 2.44 -5.75 -2.85
CA ASP A 69 1.59 -5.75 -1.65
C ASP A 69 2.37 -6.39 -0.48
N HIS A 70 3.16 -5.61 0.20
CA HIS A 70 3.98 -6.06 1.33
C HIS A 70 4.12 -4.94 2.38
N GLY A 71 4.51 -5.31 3.59
CA GLY A 71 4.75 -4.33 4.65
C GLY A 71 5.28 -4.94 5.92
N ILE A 72 5.67 -4.08 6.86
CA ILE A 72 6.21 -4.47 8.16
C ILE A 72 5.10 -4.30 9.21
N SER A 73 5.00 -5.23 10.16
CA SER A 73 4.06 -5.11 11.28
C SER A 73 4.38 -3.90 12.15
N PRO A 74 3.40 -3.27 12.82
CA PRO A 74 3.62 -2.08 13.65
C PRO A 74 4.67 -2.24 14.73
N ASP A 75 4.88 -3.46 15.23
CA ASP A 75 5.91 -3.78 16.23
C ASP A 75 7.28 -4.13 15.62
N GLY A 76 7.39 -4.13 14.28
CA GLY A 76 8.62 -4.45 13.56
C GLY A 76 9.01 -5.92 13.58
N SER A 77 8.19 -6.82 14.12
CA SER A 77 8.57 -8.22 14.32
C SER A 77 8.35 -9.12 13.10
N GLN A 78 7.46 -8.74 12.20
CA GLN A 78 7.04 -9.53 11.03
C GLN A 78 7.00 -8.70 9.75
N ILE A 79 7.17 -9.36 8.63
CA ILE A 79 6.84 -8.87 7.30
C ILE A 79 5.62 -9.63 6.80
N VAL A 80 4.62 -8.92 6.32
CA VAL A 80 3.55 -9.47 5.49
C VAL A 80 3.92 -9.31 4.02
N LEU A 81 3.61 -10.29 3.22
CA LEU A 81 3.83 -10.25 1.77
C LEU A 81 2.73 -10.98 1.02
N SER A 82 2.42 -10.51 -0.17
CA SER A 82 1.56 -11.20 -1.12
C SER A 82 2.41 -11.84 -2.20
N SER A 83 2.18 -13.12 -2.48
CA SER A 83 2.99 -13.88 -3.44
C SER A 83 2.14 -14.88 -4.23
N HIS A 84 2.54 -15.13 -5.48
CA HIS A 84 2.00 -16.17 -6.35
C HIS A 84 2.71 -17.53 -6.16
N HIS A 85 3.30 -17.77 -5.01
CA HIS A 85 4.17 -18.90 -4.73
C HIS A 85 3.51 -20.26 -5.07
N GLU A 86 2.29 -20.52 -4.64
CA GLU A 86 1.61 -21.81 -4.83
C GLU A 86 0.84 -21.93 -6.17
N GLY A 87 0.92 -20.93 -7.05
CA GLY A 87 0.32 -20.98 -8.39
C GLY A 87 -1.20 -20.81 -8.48
N ALA A 88 -1.90 -20.70 -7.35
CA ALA A 88 -3.37 -20.57 -7.29
C ALA A 88 -3.85 -19.10 -7.35
N GLY A 89 -2.99 -18.16 -7.70
CA GLY A 89 -3.19 -16.70 -7.58
C GLY A 89 -2.40 -16.14 -6.41
N SER A 90 -2.50 -14.82 -6.18
CA SER A 90 -1.83 -14.16 -5.05
C SER A 90 -2.41 -14.65 -3.72
N GLN A 91 -1.54 -14.89 -2.74
CA GLN A 91 -1.90 -15.23 -1.35
C GLN A 91 -1.04 -14.45 -0.38
N ILE A 92 -1.53 -14.24 0.82
CA ILE A 92 -0.88 -13.48 1.86
C ILE A 92 -0.14 -14.40 2.81
N TYR A 93 1.12 -14.08 3.08
CA TYR A 93 2.02 -14.79 3.96
C TYR A 93 2.62 -13.85 5.01
N LEU A 94 3.01 -14.41 6.15
CA LEU A 94 3.84 -13.76 7.16
C LEU A 94 5.20 -14.44 7.25
N ILE A 95 6.24 -13.65 7.43
CA ILE A 95 7.60 -14.10 7.75
C ILE A 95 8.14 -13.29 8.93
N PRO A 96 9.14 -13.81 9.69
CA PRO A 96 9.88 -12.96 10.63
C PRO A 96 10.51 -11.75 9.92
N ALA A 97 10.63 -10.61 10.60
CA ALA A 97 11.23 -9.39 10.01
C ALA A 97 12.68 -9.59 9.54
N ALA A 98 13.40 -10.56 10.14
CA ALA A 98 14.73 -10.94 9.71
C ALA A 98 14.76 -11.85 8.45
N GLY A 99 13.58 -12.18 7.91
CA GLY A 99 13.42 -13.18 6.86
C GLY A 99 13.17 -14.59 7.38
N GLY A 100 12.76 -15.51 6.51
CA GLY A 100 12.53 -16.91 6.86
C GLY A 100 11.40 -17.55 6.05
N GLU A 101 10.95 -18.71 6.53
CA GLU A 101 9.90 -19.49 5.86
C GLU A 101 8.53 -18.80 5.94
N PRO A 102 7.80 -18.69 4.81
CA PRO A 102 6.51 -18.04 4.76
C PRO A 102 5.40 -18.90 5.36
N ALA A 103 4.68 -18.34 6.31
CA ALA A 103 3.45 -18.90 6.85
C ALA A 103 2.23 -18.28 6.15
N LYS A 104 1.46 -19.09 5.41
CA LYS A 104 0.27 -18.61 4.74
C LYS A 104 -0.81 -18.24 5.76
N VAL A 105 -1.41 -17.05 5.58
CA VAL A 105 -2.48 -16.54 6.45
C VAL A 105 -3.80 -16.32 5.72
N SER A 106 -3.79 -15.97 4.41
CA SER A 106 -5.05 -15.84 3.66
C SER A 106 -5.74 -17.20 3.47
N PRO A 107 -7.05 -17.30 3.72
CA PRO A 107 -7.76 -18.58 3.62
C PRO A 107 -7.92 -19.05 2.17
N GLN A 108 -8.02 -18.12 1.22
CA GLN A 108 -8.26 -18.40 -0.20
C GLN A 108 -7.43 -17.46 -1.09
N ALA A 109 -7.19 -17.89 -2.32
CA ALA A 109 -6.66 -17.08 -3.41
C ALA A 109 -7.80 -16.60 -4.35
N PRO A 110 -7.67 -15.46 -5.04
CA PRO A 110 -6.61 -14.48 -4.85
C PRO A 110 -6.86 -13.56 -3.64
N SER A 111 -5.79 -13.13 -3.00
CA SER A 111 -5.79 -12.14 -1.92
C SER A 111 -4.53 -11.29 -2.03
N TRP A 112 -4.67 -9.97 -1.78
CA TRP A 112 -3.59 -8.96 -1.84
C TRP A 112 -3.63 -8.09 -0.61
N TRP A 113 -2.54 -8.04 0.14
CA TRP A 113 -2.44 -7.26 1.38
C TRP A 113 -2.27 -5.76 1.10
N HIS A 114 -2.80 -4.92 2.02
CA HIS A 114 -2.62 -3.46 1.93
C HIS A 114 -2.32 -2.78 3.27
N GLY A 115 -2.86 -3.24 4.39
CA GLY A 115 -2.66 -2.53 5.65
C GLY A 115 -2.70 -3.43 6.89
N TRP A 116 -2.02 -2.97 7.95
CA TRP A 116 -2.11 -3.51 9.29
C TRP A 116 -3.03 -2.66 10.17
N SER A 117 -3.82 -3.28 11.05
CA SER A 117 -4.37 -2.55 12.18
C SER A 117 -3.24 -2.04 13.08
N PRO A 118 -3.37 -0.85 13.72
CA PRO A 118 -2.30 -0.30 14.56
C PRO A 118 -1.87 -1.19 15.73
N ASP A 119 -2.74 -2.09 16.19
CA ASP A 119 -2.42 -3.07 17.24
C ASP A 119 -1.71 -4.33 16.72
N GLY A 120 -1.46 -4.41 15.39
CA GLY A 120 -0.75 -5.51 14.74
C GLY A 120 -1.51 -6.84 14.70
N LYS A 121 -2.83 -6.86 14.98
CA LYS A 121 -3.58 -8.11 15.07
C LYS A 121 -4.45 -8.43 13.86
N THR A 122 -4.77 -7.42 13.05
CA THR A 122 -5.69 -7.56 11.93
C THR A 122 -5.04 -7.05 10.65
N LEU A 123 -5.20 -7.78 9.57
CA LEU A 123 -4.81 -7.39 8.21
C LEU A 123 -6.02 -6.81 7.49
N ALA A 124 -5.84 -5.67 6.81
CA ALA A 124 -6.73 -5.20 5.77
C ALA A 124 -6.15 -5.59 4.41
N TYR A 125 -6.98 -6.14 3.55
CA TYR A 125 -6.54 -6.66 2.26
C TYR A 125 -7.70 -6.69 1.26
N VAL A 126 -7.40 -6.97 0.02
CA VAL A 126 -8.43 -7.16 -1.00
C VAL A 126 -8.41 -8.56 -1.55
N ALA A 127 -9.58 -9.00 -2.00
CA ALA A 127 -9.74 -10.35 -2.52
C ALA A 127 -10.90 -10.44 -3.51
N ALA A 128 -10.78 -11.36 -4.48
CA ALA A 128 -11.88 -11.80 -5.31
C ALA A 128 -12.38 -13.17 -4.83
N ARG A 129 -13.66 -13.31 -4.58
CA ARG A 129 -14.26 -14.52 -4.03
C ARG A 129 -15.40 -15.04 -4.91
N GLY A 130 -15.68 -16.35 -4.82
CA GLY A 130 -16.81 -16.98 -5.51
C GLY A 130 -16.72 -16.95 -7.04
N GLY A 131 -15.53 -16.86 -7.62
CA GLY A 131 -15.31 -16.74 -9.06
C GLY A 131 -15.58 -15.35 -9.65
N SER A 132 -15.84 -14.35 -8.80
CA SER A 132 -15.93 -12.96 -9.21
C SER A 132 -14.58 -12.44 -9.69
N ARG A 133 -14.60 -11.49 -10.63
CA ARG A 133 -13.43 -10.67 -10.99
C ARG A 133 -13.41 -9.33 -10.24
N VAL A 134 -14.50 -9.00 -9.55
CA VAL A 134 -14.60 -7.79 -8.72
C VAL A 134 -13.84 -8.05 -7.44
N VAL A 135 -13.01 -7.10 -7.08
CA VAL A 135 -12.20 -7.10 -5.87
C VAL A 135 -12.93 -6.33 -4.79
N ASP A 136 -12.97 -6.89 -3.60
CA ASP A 136 -13.60 -6.30 -2.42
C ASP A 136 -12.61 -6.21 -1.26
N VAL A 137 -12.89 -5.30 -0.33
CA VAL A 137 -12.12 -5.13 0.90
C VAL A 137 -12.52 -6.19 1.93
N TYR A 138 -11.52 -6.80 2.53
CA TYR A 138 -11.62 -7.78 3.60
C TYR A 138 -10.73 -7.41 4.77
N THR A 139 -11.06 -7.92 5.94
CA THR A 139 -10.16 -7.96 7.08
C THR A 139 -9.97 -9.39 7.58
N LEU A 140 -8.81 -9.64 8.19
CA LEU A 140 -8.47 -10.92 8.80
C LEU A 140 -7.76 -10.66 10.13
N THR A 141 -8.44 -10.87 11.24
CA THR A 141 -7.78 -10.97 12.55
C THR A 141 -7.02 -12.30 12.58
N LEU A 142 -5.73 -12.24 12.84
CA LEU A 142 -4.86 -13.43 12.79
C LEU A 142 -5.39 -14.55 13.67
N GLY A 143 -5.53 -15.74 13.08
CA GLY A 143 -6.11 -16.92 13.74
C GLY A 143 -7.63 -17.02 13.69
N ASN A 144 -8.33 -16.08 13.05
CA ASN A 144 -9.79 -16.09 12.89
C ASN A 144 -10.21 -16.23 11.42
N GLU A 145 -11.52 -16.16 11.18
CA GLU A 145 -12.08 -16.15 9.82
C GLU A 145 -11.98 -14.75 9.19
N GLU A 146 -11.92 -14.71 7.84
CA GLU A 146 -11.95 -13.43 7.10
C GLU A 146 -13.34 -12.79 7.18
N GLN A 147 -13.35 -11.47 7.25
CA GLN A 147 -14.57 -10.67 7.20
C GLN A 147 -14.58 -9.82 5.93
N ARG A 148 -15.62 -9.95 5.11
CA ARG A 148 -15.84 -9.10 3.94
C ARG A 148 -16.48 -7.79 4.36
N LEU A 149 -15.95 -6.65 3.90
CA LEU A 149 -16.41 -5.32 4.25
C LEU A 149 -17.11 -4.58 3.09
N THR A 150 -16.81 -4.92 1.82
CA THR A 150 -17.53 -4.39 0.64
C THR A 150 -18.16 -5.54 -0.15
N TRP A 151 -19.18 -5.24 -1.00
CA TRP A 151 -20.08 -6.30 -1.47
C TRP A 151 -20.30 -6.28 -3.00
N GLY A 152 -19.24 -6.10 -3.79
CA GLY A 152 -19.31 -6.24 -5.25
C GLY A 152 -20.00 -5.10 -5.98
N GLU A 153 -20.14 -3.94 -5.33
CA GLU A 153 -20.74 -2.74 -5.92
C GLU A 153 -19.79 -1.98 -6.86
N GLY A 154 -18.52 -2.39 -6.92
CA GLY A 154 -17.44 -1.84 -7.73
C GLY A 154 -16.13 -2.49 -7.34
N HIS A 155 -15.04 -2.15 -8.05
CA HIS A 155 -13.68 -2.55 -7.69
C HIS A 155 -13.21 -1.67 -6.52
N CYS A 156 -13.13 -2.26 -5.32
CA CYS A 156 -12.69 -1.57 -4.11
C CYS A 156 -11.33 -2.12 -3.68
N ASP A 157 -10.34 -1.23 -3.50
CA ASP A 157 -8.92 -1.59 -3.35
C ASP A 157 -8.19 -0.67 -2.36
N GLY A 158 -6.93 -0.98 -2.06
CA GLY A 158 -6.03 -0.15 -1.26
C GLY A 158 -6.51 0.15 0.16
N PRO A 159 -7.06 -0.80 0.94
CA PRO A 159 -7.53 -0.51 2.29
C PRO A 159 -6.37 -0.29 3.27
N ASP A 160 -6.40 0.82 4.01
CA ASP A 160 -5.46 1.12 5.07
C ASP A 160 -6.17 1.68 6.31
N TYR A 161 -5.68 1.31 7.50
CA TYR A 161 -6.28 1.73 8.76
C TYR A 161 -5.92 3.17 9.13
N SER A 162 -6.86 3.89 9.75
CA SER A 162 -6.54 5.12 10.48
C SER A 162 -5.58 4.83 11.65
N ALA A 163 -4.83 5.85 12.06
CA ALA A 163 -3.84 5.73 13.14
C ALA A 163 -4.43 5.21 14.47
N ASP A 164 -5.69 5.50 14.75
CA ASP A 164 -6.42 5.02 15.93
C ASP A 164 -7.11 3.66 15.73
N GLY A 165 -7.03 3.09 14.50
CA GLY A 165 -7.65 1.82 14.14
C GLY A 165 -9.17 1.85 14.01
N SER A 166 -9.81 3.00 14.17
CA SER A 166 -11.29 3.08 14.16
C SER A 166 -11.89 3.07 12.77
N ARG A 167 -11.12 3.43 11.74
CA ARG A 167 -11.55 3.56 10.35
C ARG A 167 -10.64 2.80 9.39
N ILE A 168 -11.16 2.52 8.19
CA ILE A 168 -10.41 2.04 7.04
C ILE A 168 -10.67 3.01 5.88
N TYR A 169 -9.59 3.57 5.32
CA TYR A 169 -9.59 4.30 4.06
C TYR A 169 -9.37 3.31 2.92
N TYR A 170 -9.99 3.53 1.79
CA TYR A 170 -9.87 2.68 0.60
C TYR A 170 -10.28 3.45 -0.65
N ASN A 171 -9.98 2.94 -1.82
CA ASN A 171 -10.53 3.47 -3.05
C ASN A 171 -11.59 2.53 -3.63
N CYS A 172 -12.58 3.09 -4.32
CA CYS A 172 -13.62 2.29 -4.98
C CYS A 172 -14.23 3.03 -6.17
N ASP A 173 -14.51 2.30 -7.26
CA ASP A 173 -15.07 2.85 -8.50
C ASP A 173 -16.60 2.73 -8.62
N ARG A 174 -17.31 2.33 -7.56
CA ARG A 174 -18.77 2.09 -7.56
C ARG A 174 -19.65 3.27 -8.00
N LYS A 175 -19.08 4.46 -8.15
CA LYS A 175 -19.75 5.66 -8.65
C LYS A 175 -19.19 6.18 -9.98
N GLY A 176 -18.47 5.34 -10.72
CA GLY A 176 -17.93 5.65 -12.04
C GLY A 176 -16.46 5.33 -12.18
N HIS A 177 -15.57 6.10 -11.56
CA HIS A 177 -14.13 5.82 -11.51
C HIS A 177 -13.65 5.81 -10.06
N ALA A 178 -12.42 5.31 -9.83
CA ALA A 178 -11.88 5.16 -8.48
C ALA A 178 -11.76 6.52 -7.77
N GLN A 179 -12.35 6.59 -6.60
CA GLN A 179 -12.31 7.72 -5.68
C GLN A 179 -12.02 7.23 -4.28
N ILE A 180 -11.61 8.13 -3.38
CA ILE A 180 -11.28 7.77 -2.00
C ILE A 180 -12.55 7.71 -1.15
N TRP A 181 -12.66 6.63 -0.40
CA TRP A 181 -13.73 6.30 0.52
C TRP A 181 -13.18 6.03 1.92
N VAL A 182 -14.08 6.12 2.90
CA VAL A 182 -13.78 5.73 4.28
C VAL A 182 -14.96 4.96 4.85
N MET A 183 -14.68 4.03 5.77
CA MET A 183 -15.66 3.29 6.56
C MET A 183 -15.16 3.10 7.99
N GLN A 184 -16.05 2.68 8.90
CA GLN A 184 -15.63 2.18 10.21
C GLN A 184 -14.86 0.86 10.02
N ALA A 185 -14.02 0.49 10.98
CA ALA A 185 -13.23 -0.74 10.90
C ALA A 185 -14.07 -2.03 10.81
N ASP A 186 -15.35 -1.97 11.20
CA ASP A 186 -16.31 -3.06 11.05
C ASP A 186 -17.02 -3.10 9.68
N GLY A 187 -16.69 -2.18 8.77
CA GLY A 187 -17.29 -2.04 7.43
C GLY A 187 -18.53 -1.16 7.36
N SER A 188 -19.03 -0.67 8.48
CA SER A 188 -20.20 0.22 8.52
C SER A 188 -19.86 1.66 8.13
N GLY A 189 -20.88 2.48 7.84
CA GLY A 189 -20.71 3.91 7.63
C GLY A 189 -19.91 4.30 6.40
N GLN A 190 -19.91 3.46 5.35
CA GLN A 190 -19.17 3.69 4.11
C GLN A 190 -19.58 5.00 3.44
N ARG A 191 -18.63 5.88 3.20
CA ARG A 191 -18.87 7.15 2.51
C ARG A 191 -17.68 7.52 1.61
N GLN A 192 -17.97 8.12 0.48
CA GLN A 192 -16.98 8.77 -0.37
C GLN A 192 -16.54 10.07 0.29
N LEU A 193 -15.23 10.32 0.33
CA LEU A 193 -14.69 11.54 0.96
C LEU A 193 -14.87 12.77 0.09
N PHE A 194 -14.61 12.63 -1.21
CA PHE A 194 -14.78 13.68 -2.20
C PHE A 194 -15.03 13.07 -3.59
N ALA A 195 -15.31 13.89 -4.57
CA ALA A 195 -15.39 13.52 -5.99
C ALA A 195 -14.71 14.60 -6.83
N ASP A 196 -13.90 14.17 -7.79
CA ASP A 196 -13.30 15.01 -8.83
C ASP A 196 -13.11 14.20 -10.12
N ASP A 197 -12.50 14.79 -11.14
CA ASP A 197 -12.31 14.15 -12.45
C ASP A 197 -11.06 13.24 -12.48
N GLN A 198 -10.19 13.29 -11.45
CA GLN A 198 -9.03 12.42 -11.35
C GLN A 198 -9.42 11.03 -10.86
N VAL A 199 -8.58 10.03 -11.18
CA VAL A 199 -8.79 8.64 -10.75
C VAL A 199 -7.87 8.36 -9.56
N ASN A 200 -8.46 8.30 -8.36
CA ASN A 200 -7.76 8.37 -7.07
C ASN A 200 -7.61 7.00 -6.40
N TRP A 201 -6.36 6.66 -6.03
CA TRP A 201 -5.97 5.34 -5.54
C TRP A 201 -5.12 5.40 -4.27
N PHE A 202 -5.10 4.30 -3.50
CA PHE A 202 -4.18 3.99 -2.41
C PHE A 202 -4.09 5.08 -1.33
N PRO A 203 -5.16 5.33 -0.59
CA PRO A 203 -5.13 6.29 0.51
C PRO A 203 -4.37 5.73 1.72
N HIS A 204 -3.31 6.43 2.15
CA HIS A 204 -2.50 6.06 3.31
C HIS A 204 -2.57 7.15 4.37
N PRO A 205 -3.25 6.92 5.52
CA PRO A 205 -3.24 7.83 6.65
C PRO A 205 -1.85 7.96 7.27
N SER A 206 -1.49 9.18 7.68
CA SER A 206 -0.26 9.41 8.44
C SER A 206 -0.34 8.79 9.85
N PRO A 207 0.78 8.36 10.44
CA PRO A 207 0.79 7.77 11.80
C PRO A 207 0.22 8.67 12.90
N ASP A 208 0.31 10.00 12.76
CA ASP A 208 -0.29 10.97 13.68
C ASP A 208 -1.79 11.22 13.41
N GLY A 209 -2.35 10.65 12.34
CA GLY A 209 -3.75 10.76 11.95
C GLY A 209 -4.17 12.14 11.44
N GLN A 210 -3.23 13.03 11.09
CA GLN A 210 -3.54 14.39 10.66
C GLN A 210 -3.72 14.51 9.14
N LEU A 211 -3.11 13.62 8.36
CA LEU A 211 -3.11 13.67 6.90
C LEU A 211 -3.44 12.29 6.31
N VAL A 212 -3.92 12.32 5.07
CA VAL A 212 -4.04 11.14 4.20
C VAL A 212 -3.33 11.45 2.89
N LEU A 213 -2.35 10.63 2.53
CA LEU A 213 -1.66 10.66 1.25
C LEU A 213 -2.41 9.78 0.25
N TYR A 214 -2.55 10.20 -1.01
CA TYR A 214 -3.12 9.36 -2.06
C TYR A 214 -2.49 9.64 -3.42
N LEU A 215 -2.62 8.66 -4.32
CA LEU A 215 -2.14 8.72 -5.71
C LEU A 215 -3.30 9.12 -6.62
N ALA A 216 -3.07 10.09 -7.52
CA ALA A 216 -4.05 10.50 -8.51
C ALA A 216 -3.50 10.31 -9.93
N TYR A 217 -4.28 9.63 -10.76
CA TYR A 217 -4.08 9.52 -12.21
C TYR A 217 -4.90 10.56 -12.96
N PRO A 218 -4.53 10.88 -14.21
CA PRO A 218 -5.34 11.72 -15.09
C PRO A 218 -6.76 11.18 -15.28
N GLU A 219 -7.69 12.08 -15.57
CA GLU A 219 -9.06 11.75 -15.98
C GLU A 219 -9.10 10.66 -17.07
N GLY A 220 -10.03 9.72 -16.94
CA GLY A 220 -10.24 8.64 -17.92
C GLY A 220 -9.24 7.49 -17.84
N THR A 221 -8.31 7.48 -16.87
CA THR A 221 -7.42 6.35 -16.67
C THR A 221 -8.21 5.13 -16.20
N GLU A 222 -8.03 4.00 -16.89
CA GLU A 222 -8.61 2.70 -16.48
C GLU A 222 -7.66 1.99 -15.51
N GLY A 223 -8.19 1.58 -14.34
CA GLY A 223 -7.40 0.90 -13.29
C GLY A 223 -6.27 1.76 -12.73
N HIS A 224 -5.14 1.13 -12.42
CA HIS A 224 -3.95 1.74 -11.84
C HIS A 224 -2.66 1.30 -12.57
N PRO A 225 -2.48 1.72 -13.83
CA PRO A 225 -1.31 1.31 -14.64
C PRO A 225 0.01 1.76 -14.01
N ALA A 226 1.08 1.06 -14.40
CA ALA A 226 2.38 1.20 -13.75
C ALA A 226 3.22 2.39 -14.21
N ASP A 227 2.95 2.94 -15.41
CA ASP A 227 3.83 3.92 -16.07
C ASP A 227 3.00 5.03 -16.72
N LEU A 228 2.52 5.97 -15.91
CA LEU A 228 1.83 7.19 -16.38
C LEU A 228 2.33 8.42 -15.61
N GLU A 229 2.01 9.60 -16.13
CA GLU A 229 2.09 10.82 -15.33
C GLU A 229 1.05 10.73 -14.20
N VAL A 230 1.52 10.74 -12.98
CA VAL A 230 0.70 10.69 -11.77
C VAL A 230 1.03 11.87 -10.86
N SER A 231 0.18 12.09 -9.88
CA SER A 231 0.44 13.07 -8.83
C SER A 231 0.16 12.50 -7.45
N LEU A 232 0.93 12.93 -6.46
CA LEU A 232 0.69 12.66 -5.05
C LEU A 232 0.00 13.85 -4.41
N TRP A 233 -1.02 13.55 -3.63
CA TRP A 233 -1.87 14.53 -2.98
C TRP A 233 -1.97 14.25 -1.49
N LEU A 234 -2.09 15.31 -0.72
CA LEU A 234 -2.42 15.27 0.70
C LEU A 234 -3.81 15.86 0.92
N MET A 235 -4.53 15.32 1.91
CA MET A 235 -5.81 15.83 2.39
C MET A 235 -5.91 15.66 3.90
N ASP A 236 -6.86 16.33 4.53
CA ASP A 236 -7.25 16.03 5.90
C ASP A 236 -8.03 14.69 5.99
N PRO A 237 -8.19 14.09 7.18
CA PRO A 237 -8.86 12.80 7.34
C PRO A 237 -10.34 12.77 6.92
N GLU A 238 -10.99 13.93 6.73
CA GLU A 238 -12.37 14.05 6.29
C GLU A 238 -12.50 14.35 4.78
N GLY A 239 -11.35 14.46 4.05
CA GLY A 239 -11.28 14.67 2.60
C GLY A 239 -11.24 16.14 2.18
N GLY A 240 -11.03 17.04 3.13
CA GLY A 240 -10.79 18.47 2.91
C GLY A 240 -9.31 18.82 2.74
N ASP A 241 -9.03 20.12 2.58
CA ASP A 241 -7.68 20.70 2.49
C ASP A 241 -6.75 19.99 1.49
N ARG A 242 -7.32 19.54 0.37
CA ARG A 242 -6.61 18.78 -0.65
C ARG A 242 -5.58 19.63 -1.37
N ARG A 243 -4.33 19.15 -1.40
CA ARG A 243 -3.24 19.80 -2.12
C ARG A 243 -2.34 18.78 -2.83
N GLN A 244 -1.98 19.10 -4.06
CA GLN A 244 -0.96 18.35 -4.78
C GLN A 244 0.41 18.68 -4.21
N VAL A 245 1.25 17.66 -4.01
CA VAL A 245 2.61 17.83 -3.51
C VAL A 245 3.68 17.45 -4.53
N LEU A 246 3.39 16.46 -5.39
CA LEU A 246 4.33 15.98 -6.40
C LEU A 246 3.59 15.63 -7.71
N SER A 247 4.33 15.64 -8.84
CA SER A 247 3.90 15.07 -10.13
C SER A 247 5.12 14.53 -10.86
N PHE A 248 5.00 13.28 -11.38
CA PHE A 248 6.09 12.56 -12.03
C PHE A 248 5.55 11.33 -12.78
N THR A 249 6.42 10.67 -13.55
CA THR A 249 6.08 9.36 -14.15
C THR A 249 6.14 8.28 -13.06
N GLY A 250 5.00 7.66 -12.77
CA GLY A 250 4.81 6.65 -11.73
C GLY A 250 3.63 5.74 -12.00
N GLY A 251 3.01 5.24 -10.95
CA GLY A 251 1.83 4.39 -11.05
C GLY A 251 1.64 3.50 -9.83
N GLN A 252 1.07 2.30 -10.03
CA GLN A 252 0.78 1.37 -8.95
C GLN A 252 1.98 1.16 -8.00
N GLY A 253 3.18 0.92 -8.53
CA GLY A 253 4.36 0.66 -7.72
C GLY A 253 4.91 1.88 -6.98
N THR A 254 4.37 3.08 -7.18
CA THR A 254 4.84 4.30 -6.53
C THR A 254 4.61 4.28 -5.03
N MET A 255 3.41 3.86 -4.59
CA MET A 255 3.01 3.89 -3.18
C MET A 255 1.81 2.95 -2.90
N ASN A 256 1.86 1.74 -3.36
CA ASN A 256 0.76 0.77 -3.24
C ASN A 256 0.45 0.33 -1.80
N VAL A 257 1.38 0.55 -0.89
CA VAL A 257 1.32 0.15 0.53
C VAL A 257 1.64 1.33 1.44
N PRO A 258 1.36 1.25 2.76
CA PRO A 258 1.67 2.30 3.71
C PRO A 258 3.13 2.73 3.63
N ASN A 259 3.36 4.01 3.38
CA ASN A 259 4.66 4.55 3.00
C ASN A 259 5.10 5.78 3.81
N TRP A 260 4.39 6.10 4.88
CA TRP A 260 4.73 7.18 5.80
C TRP A 260 5.91 6.82 6.69
N ALA A 261 6.77 7.81 6.96
CA ALA A 261 7.75 7.71 8.03
C ALA A 261 7.04 7.62 9.39
N PRO A 262 7.59 6.89 10.38
CA PRO A 262 6.94 6.69 11.68
C PRO A 262 6.63 7.99 12.44
N ASP A 263 7.38 9.07 12.17
CA ASP A 263 7.22 10.39 12.76
C ASP A 263 6.20 11.30 12.05
N SER A 264 5.63 10.84 10.94
CA SER A 264 4.65 11.57 10.10
C SER A 264 5.21 12.79 9.34
N TRP A 265 6.50 13.06 9.39
CA TRP A 265 7.11 14.22 8.72
C TRP A 265 7.60 13.96 7.31
N ALA A 266 7.55 12.71 6.87
CA ALA A 266 7.97 12.32 5.53
C ALA A 266 7.20 11.12 5.01
N PHE A 267 7.25 10.90 3.70
CA PHE A 267 6.80 9.66 3.08
C PHE A 267 7.78 9.22 1.98
N ALA A 268 7.87 7.92 1.76
CA ALA A 268 8.68 7.34 0.70
C ALA A 268 7.83 7.06 -0.54
N TYR A 269 8.43 7.16 -1.73
CA TYR A 269 7.78 6.84 -2.99
C TYR A 269 8.80 6.41 -4.05
N VAL A 270 8.32 5.77 -5.11
CA VAL A 270 9.14 5.43 -6.28
C VAL A 270 8.60 6.16 -7.50
N ARG A 271 9.50 6.82 -8.25
CA ARG A 271 9.22 7.32 -9.60
C ARG A 271 10.07 6.60 -10.64
N TYR A 272 9.64 6.69 -11.88
CA TYR A 272 10.29 6.01 -12.99
C TYR A 272 10.81 6.98 -14.04
N ALA A 273 11.87 6.56 -14.75
CA ALA A 273 12.35 7.20 -15.97
C ALA A 273 12.74 6.13 -17.02
N PRO A 274 12.68 6.49 -18.31
CA PRO A 274 13.07 5.61 -19.42
C PRO A 274 14.47 5.01 -19.31
#